data_e93e35f453fb3e5fcba2cc03e56064a2
#
_entry.id   e93e35f453fb3e5fcba2cc03e56064a2
#
_cell.length_a   1.000
_cell.length_b   1.000
_cell.length_c   1.000
_cell.angle_alpha   90.00
_cell.angle_beta   90.00
_cell.angle_gamma   90.00
#
_symmetry.space_group_name_H-M   'P 1'
#
loop_
_entity.id
_entity.type
_entity.pdbx_description
1 polymer ?
#
loop_
_entity_poly.entity_id
_entity_poly.type
_entity_poly.pdbx_seq_one_letter_code
_entity_poly.pdbx_strand_id
1 'polypeptide(L)'
;MDNKELAEKYELKADDFWKHNQSGKWIISHKAVMKIADVEGVVFHKPDIIRDGMTSIVLYGEATHKEKTIWSFGEAMPENCRMPYFWAMAEKRLKDRLTLTLIDVYGDFYSEIEADEFAAQHPEMKPAKQYGPPSDKQKYRANKLINERVDDDDKKAMWFAELEKPTNTWEMSQLIDKLQAL
;
A
#
# COMPACT_ATOMS: atom_id res chain seq x y z
N MET A 1 8.24 -26.73 -3.59
CA MET A 1 9.01 -26.28 -4.80
C MET A 1 9.93 -25.16 -4.36
N ASP A 2 11.23 -25.27 -4.62
CA ASP A 2 12.17 -24.19 -4.31
C ASP A 2 12.23 -23.14 -5.43
N ASN A 3 12.97 -22.03 -5.21
CA ASN A 3 13.04 -20.94 -6.17
C ASN A 3 13.78 -21.32 -7.47
N LYS A 4 14.69 -22.31 -7.44
CA LYS A 4 15.40 -22.78 -8.65
C LYS A 4 14.46 -23.65 -9.49
N GLU A 5 13.76 -24.58 -8.85
CA GLU A 5 12.75 -25.42 -9.52
C GLU A 5 11.65 -24.57 -10.16
N LEU A 6 11.19 -23.51 -9.46
CA LEU A 6 10.19 -22.58 -9.99
C LEU A 6 10.75 -21.80 -11.19
N ALA A 7 12.00 -21.31 -11.08
CA ALA A 7 12.65 -20.57 -12.14
C ALA A 7 12.86 -21.44 -13.40
N GLU A 8 13.32 -22.66 -13.24
CA GLU A 8 13.52 -23.60 -14.36
C GLU A 8 12.19 -23.97 -15.01
N LYS A 9 11.19 -24.33 -14.21
CA LYS A 9 9.87 -24.78 -14.73
C LYS A 9 9.19 -23.69 -15.58
N TYR A 10 9.28 -22.41 -15.16
CA TYR A 10 8.57 -21.32 -15.83
C TYR A 10 9.50 -20.36 -16.58
N GLU A 11 10.77 -20.72 -16.77
CA GLU A 11 11.76 -19.90 -17.43
C GLU A 11 11.83 -18.46 -16.87
N LEU A 12 11.89 -18.36 -15.55
CA LEU A 12 11.96 -17.09 -14.84
C LEU A 12 13.41 -16.64 -14.67
N LYS A 13 13.61 -15.35 -14.49
CA LYS A 13 14.95 -14.77 -14.30
C LYS A 13 15.30 -14.70 -12.82
N ALA A 14 16.58 -14.63 -12.51
CA ALA A 14 17.07 -14.43 -11.15
C ALA A 14 16.49 -13.16 -10.50
N ASP A 15 16.29 -12.09 -11.28
CA ASP A 15 15.75 -10.81 -10.82
C ASP A 15 14.25 -10.87 -10.50
N ASP A 16 13.57 -11.96 -10.88
CA ASP A 16 12.16 -12.15 -10.55
C ASP A 16 11.95 -12.63 -9.11
N PHE A 17 13.05 -12.92 -8.36
CA PHE A 17 12.99 -13.42 -7.00
C PHE A 17 13.95 -12.68 -6.08
N TRP A 18 13.55 -12.41 -4.85
CA TRP A 18 14.46 -11.96 -3.80
C TRP A 18 13.94 -12.35 -2.42
N LYS A 19 14.84 -12.35 -1.43
CA LYS A 19 14.46 -12.51 -0.03
C LYS A 19 14.08 -11.17 0.55
N HIS A 20 12.92 -11.11 1.20
CA HIS A 20 12.54 -9.93 1.96
C HIS A 20 13.42 -9.83 3.22
N ASN A 21 14.16 -8.71 3.36
CA ASN A 21 15.21 -8.56 4.38
C ASN A 21 14.72 -8.72 5.82
N GLN A 22 13.48 -8.34 6.12
CA GLN A 22 12.93 -8.36 7.47
C GLN A 22 12.26 -9.70 7.81
N SER A 23 11.46 -10.25 6.89
CA SER A 23 10.72 -11.50 7.13
C SER A 23 11.49 -12.77 6.71
N GLY A 24 12.54 -12.64 5.90
CA GLY A 24 13.26 -13.78 5.31
C GLY A 24 12.43 -14.58 4.29
N LYS A 25 11.21 -14.15 3.99
CA LYS A 25 10.33 -14.79 3.01
C LYS A 25 10.82 -14.56 1.59
N TRP A 26 10.56 -15.52 0.72
CA TRP A 26 10.80 -15.35 -0.70
C TRP A 26 9.71 -14.48 -1.34
N ILE A 27 10.14 -13.48 -2.08
CA ILE A 27 9.26 -12.60 -2.86
C ILE A 27 9.47 -12.90 -4.34
N ILE A 28 8.36 -12.92 -5.08
CA ILE A 28 8.34 -13.06 -6.53
C ILE A 28 7.69 -11.84 -7.17
N SER A 29 8.22 -11.37 -8.30
CA SER A 29 7.67 -10.22 -9.02
C SER A 29 6.25 -10.53 -9.54
N HIS A 30 5.37 -9.53 -9.52
CA HIS A 30 4.03 -9.64 -10.11
C HIS A 30 4.09 -10.10 -11.57
N LYS A 31 5.06 -9.58 -12.33
CA LYS A 31 5.28 -9.99 -13.73
C LYS A 31 5.56 -11.49 -13.86
N ALA A 32 6.38 -12.05 -12.97
CA ALA A 32 6.69 -13.48 -12.97
C ALA A 32 5.46 -14.31 -12.58
N VAL A 33 4.68 -13.86 -11.59
CA VAL A 33 3.43 -14.54 -11.21
C VAL A 33 2.44 -14.56 -12.38
N MET A 34 2.29 -13.47 -13.12
CA MET A 34 1.42 -13.43 -14.31
C MET A 34 1.94 -14.32 -15.43
N LYS A 35 3.26 -14.43 -15.64
CA LYS A 35 3.84 -15.40 -16.58
C LYS A 35 3.51 -16.85 -16.18
N ILE A 36 3.60 -17.17 -14.89
CA ILE A 36 3.19 -18.48 -14.37
C ILE A 36 1.73 -18.75 -14.66
N ALA A 37 0.85 -17.76 -14.38
CA ALA A 37 -0.58 -17.89 -14.65
C ALA A 37 -0.88 -18.19 -16.12
N ASP A 38 -0.18 -17.49 -17.03
CA ASP A 38 -0.31 -17.71 -18.48
C ASP A 38 0.15 -19.12 -18.90
N VAL A 39 1.31 -19.57 -18.41
CA VAL A 39 1.87 -20.89 -18.73
C VAL A 39 0.97 -22.02 -18.20
N GLU A 40 0.45 -21.89 -16.99
CA GLU A 40 -0.45 -22.87 -16.40
C GLU A 40 -1.90 -22.77 -16.94
N GLY A 41 -2.22 -21.74 -17.69
CA GLY A 41 -3.58 -21.52 -18.21
C GLY A 41 -4.59 -21.19 -17.11
N VAL A 42 -4.20 -20.38 -16.13
CA VAL A 42 -5.09 -19.94 -15.06
C VAL A 42 -6.16 -19.01 -15.62
N VAL A 43 -7.42 -19.35 -15.38
CA VAL A 43 -8.56 -18.53 -15.79
C VAL A 43 -9.06 -17.75 -14.59
N PHE A 44 -8.89 -16.41 -14.63
CA PHE A 44 -9.43 -15.49 -13.63
C PHE A 44 -10.88 -15.16 -13.98
N HIS A 45 -11.78 -15.31 -12.99
CA HIS A 45 -13.17 -14.89 -13.14
C HIS A 45 -13.31 -13.41 -12.78
N LYS A 46 -14.40 -12.78 -13.24
CA LYS A 46 -14.69 -11.38 -12.91
C LYS A 46 -14.81 -11.24 -11.38
N PRO A 47 -14.03 -10.34 -10.75
CA PRO A 47 -14.12 -10.16 -9.31
C PRO A 47 -15.39 -9.41 -8.91
N ASP A 48 -15.86 -9.70 -7.69
CA ASP A 48 -16.89 -8.94 -6.99
C ASP A 48 -16.24 -7.84 -6.16
N ILE A 49 -16.88 -6.68 -6.11
CA ILE A 49 -16.44 -5.55 -5.33
C ILE A 49 -17.11 -5.64 -3.95
N ILE A 50 -16.33 -5.92 -2.92
CA ILE A 50 -16.82 -6.02 -1.54
C ILE A 50 -16.78 -4.65 -0.85
N ARG A 51 -15.77 -3.83 -1.18
CA ARG A 51 -15.62 -2.46 -0.69
C ARG A 51 -15.03 -1.58 -1.79
N ASP A 52 -15.63 -0.42 -2.01
CA ASP A 52 -15.29 0.55 -3.06
C ASP A 52 -15.01 1.95 -2.51
N GLY A 53 -14.43 2.06 -1.33
CA GLY A 53 -14.01 3.35 -0.76
C GLY A 53 -12.95 4.04 -1.61
N MET A 54 -12.79 5.36 -1.47
CA MET A 54 -11.77 6.12 -2.23
C MET A 54 -10.34 5.58 -2.02
N THR A 55 -10.04 5.12 -0.80
CA THR A 55 -8.71 4.65 -0.40
C THR A 55 -8.73 3.26 0.25
N SER A 56 -9.85 2.55 0.21
CA SER A 56 -9.99 1.22 0.80
C SER A 56 -10.81 0.35 -0.13
N ILE A 57 -10.11 -0.47 -0.90
CA ILE A 57 -10.68 -1.38 -1.91
C ILE A 57 -10.54 -2.80 -1.42
N VAL A 58 -11.61 -3.58 -1.52
CA VAL A 58 -11.60 -5.02 -1.28
C VAL A 58 -12.32 -5.71 -2.44
N LEU A 59 -11.62 -6.60 -3.11
CA LEU A 59 -12.12 -7.44 -4.18
C LEU A 59 -12.17 -8.88 -3.70
N TYR A 60 -13.26 -9.58 -3.97
CA TYR A 60 -13.37 -11.03 -3.92
C TYR A 60 -13.26 -11.58 -5.33
N GLY A 61 -12.52 -12.64 -5.55
CA GLY A 61 -12.45 -13.26 -6.86
C GLY A 61 -12.08 -14.72 -6.81
N GLU A 62 -12.36 -15.37 -7.92
CA GLU A 62 -12.10 -16.78 -8.13
C GLU A 62 -11.18 -16.99 -9.32
N ALA A 63 -10.43 -18.07 -9.31
CA ALA A 63 -9.68 -18.53 -10.47
C ALA A 63 -9.75 -20.05 -10.58
N THR A 64 -9.68 -20.51 -11.82
CA THR A 64 -9.71 -21.93 -12.15
C THR A 64 -8.43 -22.34 -12.86
N HIS A 65 -7.85 -23.45 -12.45
CA HIS A 65 -6.75 -24.12 -13.12
C HIS A 65 -7.07 -25.61 -13.20
N LYS A 66 -7.19 -26.16 -14.42
CA LYS A 66 -7.67 -27.53 -14.67
C LYS A 66 -9.05 -27.73 -14.04
N GLU A 67 -9.18 -28.68 -13.10
CA GLU A 67 -10.44 -29.00 -12.40
C GLU A 67 -10.54 -28.29 -11.03
N LYS A 68 -9.52 -27.54 -10.60
CA LYS A 68 -9.47 -26.86 -9.30
C LYS A 68 -9.91 -25.42 -9.46
N THR A 69 -10.97 -25.03 -8.74
CA THR A 69 -11.39 -23.63 -8.58
C THR A 69 -11.16 -23.21 -7.14
N ILE A 70 -10.55 -22.06 -6.96
CA ILE A 70 -10.31 -21.45 -5.66
C ILE A 70 -10.76 -19.99 -5.65
N TRP A 71 -10.87 -19.43 -4.47
CA TRP A 71 -11.21 -18.02 -4.27
C TRP A 71 -10.20 -17.33 -3.33
N SER A 72 -10.15 -16.04 -3.41
CA SER A 72 -9.33 -15.20 -2.52
C SER A 72 -9.87 -13.77 -2.46
N PHE A 73 -9.28 -12.97 -1.56
CA PHE A 73 -9.47 -11.54 -1.52
C PHE A 73 -8.20 -10.82 -2.00
N GLY A 74 -8.41 -9.64 -2.62
CA GLY A 74 -7.37 -8.66 -2.85
C GLY A 74 -7.80 -7.35 -2.20
N GLU A 75 -6.97 -6.83 -1.29
CA GLU A 75 -7.26 -5.60 -0.59
C GLU A 75 -6.14 -4.58 -0.78
N ALA A 76 -6.51 -3.30 -0.85
CA ALA A 76 -5.58 -2.19 -0.83
C ALA A 76 -6.17 -1.03 -0.03
N MET A 77 -5.40 -0.58 0.95
CA MET A 77 -5.74 0.54 1.82
C MET A 77 -4.45 1.25 2.27
N PRO A 78 -4.51 2.47 2.83
CA PRO A 78 -3.30 3.23 3.19
C PRO A 78 -2.35 2.49 4.13
N GLU A 79 -2.87 1.59 4.95
CA GLU A 79 -2.11 0.81 5.92
C GLU A 79 -1.21 -0.24 5.25
N ASN A 80 -1.64 -0.77 4.09
CA ASN A 80 -0.94 -1.83 3.38
C ASN A 80 -0.54 -1.47 1.93
N CYS A 81 -0.84 -0.25 1.46
CA CYS A 81 -0.52 0.20 0.11
C CYS A 81 -0.01 1.65 0.11
N ARG A 82 1.23 1.85 -0.30
CA ARG A 82 1.84 3.18 -0.41
C ARG A 82 1.54 3.89 -1.73
N MET A 83 1.03 3.16 -2.70
CA MET A 83 0.75 3.67 -4.03
C MET A 83 -0.67 4.24 -4.11
N PRO A 84 -0.89 5.35 -4.84
CA PRO A 84 -2.20 6.02 -4.87
C PRO A 84 -3.26 5.31 -5.73
N TYR A 85 -2.91 4.21 -6.42
CA TYR A 85 -3.83 3.48 -7.30
C TYR A 85 -4.34 2.18 -6.66
N PHE A 86 -5.16 2.32 -5.63
CA PHE A 86 -5.66 1.22 -4.78
C PHE A 86 -6.38 0.11 -5.56
N TRP A 87 -7.18 0.47 -6.60
CA TRP A 87 -7.88 -0.52 -7.43
C TRP A 87 -6.92 -1.48 -8.12
N ALA A 88 -5.90 -0.96 -8.78
CA ALA A 88 -4.91 -1.77 -9.47
C ALA A 88 -4.09 -2.64 -8.48
N MET A 89 -3.84 -2.12 -7.27
CA MET A 89 -3.11 -2.88 -6.26
C MET A 89 -3.95 -4.01 -5.67
N ALA A 90 -5.24 -3.78 -5.41
CA ALA A 90 -6.17 -4.82 -4.95
C ALA A 90 -6.32 -5.93 -6.00
N GLU A 91 -6.46 -5.56 -7.29
CA GLU A 91 -6.53 -6.52 -8.40
C GLU A 91 -5.26 -7.37 -8.51
N LYS A 92 -4.09 -6.75 -8.46
CA LYS A 92 -2.81 -7.46 -8.53
C LYS A 92 -2.66 -8.46 -7.39
N ARG A 93 -2.93 -8.06 -6.15
CA ARG A 93 -2.89 -8.95 -4.98
C ARG A 93 -3.82 -10.13 -5.13
N LEU A 94 -5.04 -9.89 -5.59
CA LEU A 94 -6.01 -10.96 -5.83
C LEU A 94 -5.47 -11.99 -6.83
N LYS A 95 -4.99 -11.52 -7.99
CA LYS A 95 -4.45 -12.39 -9.04
C LYS A 95 -3.21 -13.16 -8.58
N ASP A 96 -2.31 -12.50 -7.88
CA ASP A 96 -1.08 -13.12 -7.38
C ASP A 96 -1.38 -14.21 -6.36
N ARG A 97 -2.24 -13.96 -5.37
CA ARG A 97 -2.66 -14.94 -4.37
C ARG A 97 -3.34 -16.16 -5.01
N LEU A 98 -4.25 -15.92 -5.94
CA LEU A 98 -4.93 -16.98 -6.67
C LEU A 98 -3.93 -17.85 -7.46
N THR A 99 -3.02 -17.22 -8.20
CA THR A 99 -2.01 -17.94 -8.99
C THR A 99 -1.11 -18.78 -8.10
N LEU A 100 -0.48 -18.18 -7.09
CA LEU A 100 0.46 -18.87 -6.21
C LEU A 100 -0.22 -20.00 -5.42
N THR A 101 -1.50 -19.82 -5.04
CA THR A 101 -2.28 -20.88 -4.37
C THR A 101 -2.63 -22.02 -5.32
N LEU A 102 -2.98 -21.74 -6.58
CA LEU A 102 -3.32 -22.77 -7.57
C LEU A 102 -2.13 -23.68 -7.91
N ILE A 103 -0.91 -23.14 -7.88
CA ILE A 103 0.31 -23.92 -8.12
C ILE A 103 0.97 -24.44 -6.83
N ASP A 104 0.28 -24.32 -5.70
CA ASP A 104 0.68 -24.85 -4.38
C ASP A 104 2.03 -24.31 -3.86
N VAL A 105 2.33 -23.02 -4.10
CA VAL A 105 3.55 -22.36 -3.58
C VAL A 105 3.24 -21.16 -2.68
N TYR A 106 1.97 -20.78 -2.50
CA TYR A 106 1.59 -19.72 -1.59
C TYR A 106 1.96 -20.08 -0.15
N GLY A 107 2.61 -19.15 0.55
CA GLY A 107 3.16 -19.39 1.88
C GLY A 107 4.69 -19.59 1.88
N ASP A 108 5.24 -20.24 0.84
CA ASP A 108 6.67 -20.26 0.57
C ASP A 108 7.12 -19.01 -0.19
N PHE A 109 6.28 -18.57 -1.14
CA PHE A 109 6.45 -17.37 -1.94
C PHE A 109 5.29 -16.40 -1.72
N TYR A 110 5.63 -15.12 -1.72
CA TYR A 110 4.68 -14.00 -1.70
C TYR A 110 4.97 -13.07 -2.86
N SER A 111 3.97 -12.36 -3.37
CA SER A 111 4.20 -11.43 -4.46
C SER A 111 4.87 -10.14 -3.96
N GLU A 112 5.54 -9.43 -4.87
CA GLU A 112 6.13 -8.11 -4.59
C GLU A 112 5.08 -7.12 -4.08
N ILE A 113 3.82 -7.29 -4.51
CA ILE A 113 2.71 -6.42 -4.14
C ILE A 113 2.29 -6.63 -2.66
N GLU A 114 2.58 -7.80 -2.10
CA GLU A 114 2.35 -8.14 -0.68
C GLU A 114 3.55 -7.81 0.21
N ALA A 115 4.71 -7.54 -0.37
CA ALA A 115 5.93 -7.27 0.40
C ALA A 115 5.79 -6.06 1.34
N ASP A 116 4.97 -5.07 1.01
CA ASP A 116 4.66 -3.92 1.87
C ASP A 116 3.92 -4.32 3.16
N GLU A 117 3.15 -5.42 3.16
CA GLU A 117 2.44 -5.92 4.34
C GLU A 117 3.41 -6.46 5.40
N PHE A 118 4.49 -7.12 4.99
CA PHE A 118 5.50 -7.61 5.92
C PHE A 118 6.21 -6.46 6.65
N ALA A 119 6.37 -5.31 5.99
CA ALA A 119 6.90 -4.11 6.61
C ALA A 119 5.91 -3.49 7.62
N ALA A 120 4.61 -3.66 7.43
CA ALA A 120 3.57 -3.17 8.33
C ALA A 120 3.37 -4.07 9.55
N GLN A 121 3.59 -5.39 9.42
CA GLN A 121 3.45 -6.37 10.51
C GLN A 121 4.57 -6.31 11.56
N HIS A 122 5.66 -5.58 11.31
CA HIS A 122 6.74 -5.33 12.25
C HIS A 122 6.87 -3.82 12.55
N PRO A 123 5.86 -3.21 13.20
CA PRO A 123 5.88 -1.78 13.53
C PRO A 123 7.04 -1.40 14.45
N GLU A 124 7.59 -2.35 15.19
CA GLU A 124 8.74 -2.15 16.08
C GLU A 124 10.04 -1.80 15.34
N MET A 125 10.13 -2.08 14.03
CA MET A 125 11.33 -1.81 13.23
C MET A 125 11.29 -0.49 12.45
N LYS A 126 10.15 0.20 12.41
CA LYS A 126 10.11 1.59 12.00
C LYS A 126 10.02 2.41 13.29
N PRO A 127 11.06 3.14 13.68
CA PRO A 127 10.86 4.15 14.70
C PRO A 127 9.66 4.97 14.23
N ALA A 128 8.65 5.08 15.09
CA ALA A 128 7.53 5.98 14.84
C ALA A 128 8.14 7.26 14.27
N LYS A 129 7.64 7.75 13.11
CA LYS A 129 8.18 8.97 12.53
C LYS A 129 8.21 9.98 13.67
N GLN A 130 9.39 10.20 14.24
CA GLN A 130 9.57 11.26 15.21
C GLN A 130 9.43 12.54 14.41
N TYR A 131 8.24 13.08 14.45
CA TYR A 131 8.01 14.41 13.91
C TYR A 131 8.72 15.38 14.86
N GLY A 132 9.79 15.99 14.38
CA GLY A 132 10.46 17.06 15.10
C GLY A 132 9.51 18.25 15.33
N PRO A 133 9.93 19.25 16.12
CA PRO A 133 9.15 20.46 16.34
C PRO A 133 8.82 21.14 15.01
N PRO A 134 7.71 21.91 14.94
CA PRO A 134 7.34 22.65 13.74
C PRO A 134 8.51 23.49 13.21
N SER A 135 8.81 23.36 11.92
CA SER A 135 9.89 24.12 11.29
C SER A 135 9.52 25.60 11.14
N ASP A 136 10.52 26.48 11.12
CA ASP A 136 10.31 27.92 10.90
C ASP A 136 9.60 28.21 9.57
N LYS A 137 9.87 27.39 8.54
CA LYS A 137 9.17 27.49 7.24
C LYS A 137 7.68 27.19 7.36
N GLN A 138 7.30 26.21 8.16
CA GLN A 138 5.89 25.87 8.39
C GLN A 138 5.19 26.95 9.18
N LYS A 139 5.81 27.45 10.25
CA LYS A 139 5.30 28.58 11.05
C LYS A 139 5.12 29.83 10.20
N TYR A 140 6.11 30.17 9.38
CA TYR A 140 6.03 31.29 8.46
C TYR A 140 4.89 31.13 7.46
N ARG A 141 4.73 29.95 6.86
CA ARG A 141 3.66 29.66 5.90
C ARG A 141 2.27 29.78 6.55
N ALA A 142 2.08 29.23 7.75
CA ALA A 142 0.83 29.33 8.48
C ALA A 142 0.49 30.78 8.81
N ASN A 143 1.44 31.56 9.35
CA ASN A 143 1.28 32.99 9.60
C ASN A 143 0.87 33.77 8.33
N LYS A 144 1.52 33.48 7.22
CA LYS A 144 1.21 34.11 5.93
C LYS A 144 -0.22 33.80 5.49
N LEU A 145 -0.64 32.54 5.57
CA LEU A 145 -2.01 32.12 5.20
C LEU A 145 -3.08 32.76 6.08
N ILE A 146 -2.85 32.89 7.40
CA ILE A 146 -3.77 33.57 8.29
C ILE A 146 -3.97 35.04 7.84
N ASN A 147 -2.88 35.73 7.56
CA ASN A 147 -2.94 37.12 7.14
C ASN A 147 -3.59 37.33 5.76
N GLU A 148 -3.40 36.39 4.82
CA GLU A 148 -3.90 36.51 3.45
C GLU A 148 -5.35 36.05 3.28
N ARG A 149 -5.83 35.11 4.13
CA ARG A 149 -7.12 34.44 3.91
C ARG A 149 -8.17 34.73 4.96
N VAL A 150 -7.80 35.31 6.09
CA VAL A 150 -8.72 35.66 7.17
C VAL A 150 -8.80 37.17 7.25
N ASP A 151 -9.94 37.74 6.87
CA ASP A 151 -10.13 39.22 6.86
C ASP A 151 -10.56 39.78 8.23
N ASP A 152 -11.21 38.96 9.05
CA ASP A 152 -11.77 39.30 10.34
C ASP A 152 -10.70 39.23 11.45
N ASP A 153 -10.52 40.30 12.21
CA ASP A 153 -9.49 40.39 13.24
C ASP A 153 -9.71 39.43 14.43
N ASP A 154 -10.97 39.17 14.81
CA ASP A 154 -11.27 38.23 15.87
C ASP A 154 -10.97 36.79 15.43
N LYS A 155 -11.27 36.46 14.17
CA LYS A 155 -10.90 35.18 13.58
C LYS A 155 -9.39 35.03 13.39
N LYS A 156 -8.68 36.12 13.03
CA LYS A 156 -7.19 36.09 13.00
C LYS A 156 -6.63 35.74 14.36
N ALA A 157 -7.12 36.39 15.41
CA ALA A 157 -6.69 36.13 16.78
C ALA A 157 -6.89 34.67 17.19
N MET A 158 -8.06 34.07 16.82
CA MET A 158 -8.32 32.65 17.02
C MET A 158 -7.30 31.76 16.30
N TRP A 159 -7.02 32.04 15.03
CA TRP A 159 -6.08 31.22 14.25
C TRP A 159 -4.62 31.37 14.74
N PHE A 160 -4.22 32.55 15.21
CA PHE A 160 -2.92 32.72 15.85
C PHE A 160 -2.81 31.93 17.16
N ALA A 161 -3.89 31.83 17.95
CA ALA A 161 -3.92 30.98 19.12
C ALA A 161 -3.86 29.48 18.77
N GLU A 162 -4.49 29.06 17.65
CA GLU A 162 -4.38 27.70 17.14
C GLU A 162 -2.94 27.38 16.63
N LEU A 163 -2.21 28.37 16.13
CA LEU A 163 -0.84 28.20 15.63
C LEU A 163 0.17 27.80 16.73
N GLU A 164 -0.10 28.15 17.97
CA GLU A 164 0.75 27.82 19.11
C GLU A 164 0.54 26.36 19.63
N LYS A 165 -0.53 25.70 19.20
CA LYS A 165 -0.88 24.33 19.67
C LYS A 165 -0.04 23.20 19.07
N PRO A 166 0.31 23.22 17.76
CA PRO A 166 1.08 22.13 17.15
C PRO A 166 2.42 21.92 17.83
N THR A 167 2.66 20.70 18.31
CA THR A 167 3.90 20.30 18.98
C THR A 167 4.93 19.72 18.01
N ASN A 168 4.49 19.35 16.81
CA ASN A 168 5.34 18.69 15.82
C ASN A 168 5.00 19.09 14.37
N THR A 169 5.90 18.74 13.44
CA THR A 169 5.76 19.08 12.01
C THR A 169 4.51 18.50 11.36
N TRP A 170 3.98 17.36 11.83
CA TRP A 170 2.77 16.75 11.28
C TRP A 170 1.51 17.55 11.67
N GLU A 171 1.38 17.90 12.96
CA GLU A 171 0.26 18.71 13.45
C GLU A 171 0.25 20.09 12.79
N MET A 172 1.44 20.70 12.60
CA MET A 172 1.57 21.96 11.90
C MET A 172 1.15 21.84 10.41
N SER A 173 1.45 20.74 9.75
CA SER A 173 0.99 20.50 8.38
C SER A 173 -0.53 20.40 8.31
N GLN A 174 -1.18 19.68 9.25
CA GLN A 174 -2.64 19.61 9.32
C GLN A 174 -3.29 20.99 9.54
N LEU A 175 -2.66 21.86 10.32
CA LEU A 175 -3.14 23.22 10.50
C LEU A 175 -3.00 24.06 9.21
N ILE A 176 -1.88 23.93 8.51
CA ILE A 176 -1.66 24.60 7.22
C ILE A 176 -2.70 24.15 6.18
N ASP A 177 -3.00 22.85 6.11
CA ASP A 177 -4.00 22.32 5.19
C ASP A 177 -5.40 22.90 5.47
N LYS A 178 -5.78 23.04 6.74
CA LYS A 178 -7.03 23.70 7.15
C LYS A 178 -7.06 25.17 6.72
N LEU A 179 -5.96 25.91 6.91
CA LEU A 179 -5.85 27.31 6.48
C LEU A 179 -5.87 27.48 4.96
N GLN A 180 -5.43 26.46 4.21
CA GLN A 180 -5.49 26.46 2.74
C GLN A 180 -6.90 26.20 2.21
N ALA A 181 -7.75 25.55 3.01
CA ALA A 181 -9.13 25.23 2.65
C ALA A 181 -10.12 26.38 2.94
N LEU A 182 -9.66 27.48 3.62
CA LEU A 182 -10.42 28.73 3.80
C LEU A 182 -10.43 29.54 2.50
#